data_5954ae060787d86b9622646c6ad8f148
#
_entry.id   5954ae060787d86b9622646c6ad8f148
#
_cell.length_a   1.000
_cell.length_b   1.000
_cell.length_c   1.000
_cell.angle_alpha   90.00
_cell.angle_beta   90.00
_cell.angle_gamma   90.00
#
_symmetry.space_group_name_H-M   'P 1'
#
loop_
_entity.id
_entity.type
_entity.pdbx_description
1 polymer ?
#
loop_
_entity_poly.entity_id
_entity_poly.type
_entity_poly.pdbx_seq_one_letter_code
_entity_poly.pdbx_strand_id
1 'polypeptide(L)'
;MRSLAGGQFTCERGFASLTKACVAVTLCKKYMIAAANTHLVIADDHPLFRDALRQAVASVVASAKIDEAGSFEELTALLEQNSDVDLVLLDLTMPGISGFSGLIYLRAQYPAIPVVIVSASDDGGTIRRSLDFGASGFIPKRFGVDTLRDAIMKVMEGDVWIPPDTDLSSATDPELARLRDRLVTLTPQQVRVLMMLSEGLLNKQIAYELGVSEATIKAHVSAILQKLGVESRTQAVIAASKIAGSQWRPVA
;
A
#
# COMPACT_ATOMS: atom_id res chain seq x y z
N MET A 1 -55.52 -19.35 55.54
CA MET A 1 -54.28 -19.66 56.33
C MET A 1 -53.10 -19.81 55.40
N ARG A 2 -52.03 -19.06 55.66
CA ARG A 2 -50.64 -19.11 55.16
C ARG A 2 -50.46 -18.82 53.66
N SER A 3 -50.03 -17.61 53.24
CA SER A 3 -48.73 -16.92 53.44
C SER A 3 -47.54 -17.71 52.93
N LEU A 4 -46.84 -17.11 51.95
CA LEU A 4 -45.39 -16.91 51.85
C LEU A 4 -45.03 -16.48 50.41
N ALA A 5 -44.61 -15.28 50.24
CA ALA A 5 -43.21 -14.77 50.18
C ALA A 5 -42.58 -15.08 48.81
N GLY A 6 -42.40 -14.17 47.90
CA GLY A 6 -41.37 -13.11 48.00
C GLY A 6 -40.02 -13.68 47.51
N GLY A 7 -39.70 -13.50 46.25
CA GLY A 7 -38.42 -13.81 45.70
C GLY A 7 -38.05 -12.78 44.60
N GLN A 8 -37.47 -11.66 45.03
CA GLN A 8 -36.77 -10.72 44.14
C GLN A 8 -35.54 -11.41 43.56
N PHE A 9 -35.55 -11.70 42.27
CA PHE A 9 -34.33 -12.05 41.53
C PHE A 9 -33.66 -10.74 41.05
N THR A 10 -32.64 -10.33 41.77
CA THR A 10 -31.72 -9.26 41.38
C THR A 10 -30.90 -9.72 40.21
N CYS A 11 -31.09 -9.05 39.09
CA CYS A 11 -30.32 -9.20 37.85
C CYS A 11 -29.05 -8.35 37.97
N GLU A 12 -28.02 -8.83 38.65
CA GLU A 12 -26.71 -8.15 38.80
C GLU A 12 -25.49 -9.02 38.47
N ARG A 13 -25.61 -10.01 37.59
CA ARG A 13 -24.44 -10.82 37.17
C ARG A 13 -24.20 -10.95 35.67
N GLY A 14 -24.73 -10.03 34.86
CA GLY A 14 -24.62 -10.09 33.39
C GLY A 14 -23.53 -9.22 32.76
N PHE A 15 -23.13 -8.12 33.38
CA PHE A 15 -22.28 -7.12 32.74
C PHE A 15 -20.76 -7.37 32.87
N ALA A 16 -20.30 -8.06 33.91
CA ALA A 16 -18.88 -8.34 34.11
C ALA A 16 -18.32 -9.46 33.22
N SER A 17 -19.18 -10.28 32.63
CA SER A 17 -18.78 -11.41 31.76
C SER A 17 -18.52 -10.97 30.31
N LEU A 18 -19.28 -10.00 29.80
CA LEU A 18 -19.13 -9.48 28.43
C LEU A 18 -17.86 -8.64 28.24
N THR A 19 -17.49 -7.86 29.24
CA THR A 19 -16.24 -7.07 29.20
C THR A 19 -15.00 -7.95 29.28
N LYS A 20 -15.02 -9.03 30.08
CA LYS A 20 -13.90 -9.98 30.13
C LYS A 20 -13.76 -10.81 28.84
N ALA A 21 -14.86 -11.17 28.19
CA ALA A 21 -14.83 -11.87 26.91
C ALA A 21 -14.31 -10.96 25.78
N CYS A 22 -14.71 -9.69 25.76
CA CYS A 22 -14.23 -8.73 24.76
C CYS A 22 -12.74 -8.42 24.94
N VAL A 23 -12.27 -8.24 26.19
CA VAL A 23 -10.84 -8.05 26.50
C VAL A 23 -10.04 -9.33 26.19
N ALA A 24 -10.58 -10.52 26.46
CA ALA A 24 -9.92 -11.77 26.14
C ALA A 24 -9.82 -12.01 24.63
N VAL A 25 -10.83 -11.65 23.84
CA VAL A 25 -10.81 -11.74 22.37
C VAL A 25 -9.81 -10.74 21.80
N THR A 26 -9.76 -9.52 22.32
CA THR A 26 -8.78 -8.48 21.89
C THR A 26 -7.36 -8.88 22.27
N LEU A 27 -7.15 -9.43 23.48
CA LEU A 27 -5.86 -9.97 23.90
C LEU A 27 -5.47 -11.22 23.10
N CYS A 28 -6.41 -12.11 22.80
CA CYS A 28 -6.16 -13.31 22.00
C CYS A 28 -5.79 -12.94 20.56
N LYS A 29 -6.44 -11.92 19.96
CA LYS A 29 -6.09 -11.38 18.64
C LYS A 29 -4.69 -10.75 18.66
N LYS A 30 -4.36 -10.00 19.71
CA LYS A 30 -3.02 -9.40 19.91
C LYS A 30 -1.92 -10.45 20.10
N TYR A 31 -2.21 -11.55 20.80
CA TYR A 31 -1.29 -12.68 20.97
C TYR A 31 -1.21 -13.57 19.72
N MET A 32 -2.26 -13.67 18.91
CA MET A 32 -2.22 -14.43 17.64
C MET A 32 -1.37 -13.74 16.58
N ILE A 33 -1.36 -12.41 16.53
CA ILE A 33 -0.45 -11.64 15.64
C ILE A 33 1.02 -11.86 16.06
N ALA A 34 1.28 -11.98 17.37
CA ALA A 34 2.63 -12.25 17.90
C ALA A 34 3.12 -13.71 17.70
N ALA A 35 2.23 -14.64 17.32
CA ALA A 35 2.53 -16.07 17.17
C ALA A 35 2.59 -16.54 15.70
N ALA A 36 2.24 -15.72 14.73
CA ALA A 36 2.36 -16.04 13.31
C ALA A 36 3.75 -15.68 12.81
N ASN A 37 4.32 -16.52 11.95
CA ASN A 37 5.51 -16.23 11.15
C ASN A 37 5.18 -15.09 10.17
N THR A 38 5.11 -13.86 10.65
CA THR A 38 4.72 -12.70 9.84
C THR A 38 5.87 -12.32 8.92
N HIS A 39 5.58 -12.14 7.65
CA HIS A 39 6.55 -11.80 6.62
C HIS A 39 6.28 -10.40 6.08
N LEU A 40 7.21 -9.48 6.28
CA LEU A 40 7.11 -8.12 5.78
C LEU A 40 8.21 -7.84 4.75
N VAL A 41 7.89 -6.98 3.79
CA VAL A 41 8.89 -6.46 2.85
C VAL A 41 8.99 -4.95 3.03
N ILE A 42 10.22 -4.45 3.20
CA ILE A 42 10.54 -3.03 3.28
C ILE A 42 11.20 -2.61 1.97
N ALA A 43 10.51 -1.76 1.22
CA ALA A 43 10.98 -1.24 -0.06
C ALA A 43 11.27 0.27 0.05
N ASP A 44 12.55 0.61 0.18
CA ASP A 44 13.06 1.99 0.34
C ASP A 44 14.53 2.04 -0.11
N ASP A 45 14.94 3.04 -0.88
CA ASP A 45 16.31 3.17 -1.36
C ASP A 45 17.29 3.78 -0.33
N HIS A 46 16.75 4.29 0.80
CA HIS A 46 17.55 4.87 1.87
C HIS A 46 17.90 3.86 2.96
N PRO A 47 19.15 3.35 3.05
CA PRO A 47 19.51 2.29 4.01
C PRO A 47 19.23 2.62 5.47
N LEU A 48 19.50 3.87 5.89
CA LEU A 48 19.26 4.30 7.28
C LEU A 48 17.77 4.27 7.64
N PHE A 49 16.91 4.57 6.67
CA PHE A 49 15.48 4.54 6.90
C PHE A 49 14.93 3.10 6.92
N ARG A 50 15.47 2.21 6.07
CA ARG A 50 15.17 0.76 6.17
C ARG A 50 15.50 0.21 7.55
N ASP A 51 16.67 0.59 8.10
CA ASP A 51 17.06 0.18 9.47
C ASP A 51 16.06 0.67 10.53
N ALA A 52 15.56 1.90 10.42
CA ALA A 52 14.54 2.44 11.33
C ALA A 52 13.21 1.68 11.21
N LEU A 53 12.76 1.39 9.99
CA LEU A 53 11.55 0.59 9.73
C LEU A 53 11.70 -0.82 10.28
N ARG A 54 12.85 -1.47 10.06
CA ARG A 54 13.15 -2.80 10.60
C ARG A 54 13.07 -2.82 12.12
N GLN A 55 13.63 -1.82 12.79
CA GLN A 55 13.54 -1.69 14.26
C GLN A 55 12.09 -1.51 14.71
N ALA A 56 11.31 -0.68 14.02
CA ALA A 56 9.89 -0.49 14.30
C ALA A 56 9.11 -1.81 14.16
N VAL A 57 9.29 -2.54 13.05
CA VAL A 57 8.65 -3.85 12.81
C VAL A 57 9.06 -4.86 13.88
N ALA A 58 10.37 -5.00 14.17
CA ALA A 58 10.87 -5.93 15.17
C ALA A 58 10.34 -5.65 16.58
N SER A 59 10.00 -4.41 16.89
CA SER A 59 9.40 -4.03 18.18
C SER A 59 7.92 -4.45 18.29
N VAL A 60 7.24 -4.67 17.14
CA VAL A 60 5.82 -5.10 17.07
C VAL A 60 5.70 -6.61 16.97
N VAL A 61 6.50 -7.21 16.10
CA VAL A 61 6.45 -8.63 15.78
C VAL A 61 7.83 -9.24 15.99
N ALA A 62 8.07 -9.79 17.18
CA ALA A 62 9.39 -10.28 17.59
C ALA A 62 9.97 -11.41 16.70
N SER A 63 9.11 -12.12 15.94
CA SER A 63 9.50 -13.21 15.03
C SER A 63 9.24 -12.89 13.56
N ALA A 64 9.12 -11.60 13.19
CA ALA A 64 8.88 -11.23 11.81
C ALA A 64 10.07 -11.60 10.92
N LYS A 65 9.79 -12.25 9.79
CA LYS A 65 10.71 -12.30 8.68
C LYS A 65 10.63 -10.96 7.95
N ILE A 66 11.74 -10.28 7.77
CA ILE A 66 11.81 -8.98 7.10
C ILE A 66 12.76 -9.11 5.93
N ASP A 67 12.25 -8.95 4.72
CA ASP A 67 13.04 -8.81 3.51
C ASP A 67 13.12 -7.33 3.12
N GLU A 68 14.24 -6.91 2.52
CA GLU A 68 14.50 -5.53 2.14
C GLU A 68 14.74 -5.42 0.64
N ALA A 69 14.23 -4.34 0.03
CA ALA A 69 14.44 -3.99 -1.36
C ALA A 69 14.87 -2.53 -1.48
N GLY A 70 15.93 -2.25 -2.21
CA GLY A 70 16.41 -0.89 -2.53
C GLY A 70 15.91 -0.38 -3.88
N SER A 71 15.21 -1.22 -4.66
CA SER A 71 14.63 -0.87 -5.96
C SER A 71 13.31 -1.61 -6.19
N PHE A 72 12.54 -1.13 -7.17
CA PHE A 72 11.28 -1.78 -7.53
C PHE A 72 11.50 -3.17 -8.14
N GLU A 73 12.60 -3.36 -8.85
CA GLU A 73 12.97 -4.66 -9.41
C GLU A 73 13.27 -5.68 -8.32
N GLU A 74 14.03 -5.28 -7.29
CA GLU A 74 14.28 -6.13 -6.13
C GLU A 74 12.98 -6.48 -5.39
N LEU A 75 12.10 -5.49 -5.18
CA LEU A 75 10.79 -5.70 -4.57
C LEU A 75 9.96 -6.72 -5.34
N THR A 76 9.85 -6.56 -6.66
CA THR A 76 9.07 -7.48 -7.49
C THR A 76 9.66 -8.88 -7.50
N ALA A 77 10.99 -9.01 -7.55
CA ALA A 77 11.66 -10.30 -7.47
C ALA A 77 11.44 -11.02 -6.13
N LEU A 78 11.44 -10.26 -5.02
CA LEU A 78 11.12 -10.80 -3.69
C LEU A 78 9.68 -11.30 -3.62
N LEU A 79 8.72 -10.52 -4.13
CA LEU A 79 7.30 -10.91 -4.12
C LEU A 79 6.99 -12.09 -5.05
N GLU A 80 7.72 -12.25 -6.14
CA GLU A 80 7.62 -13.44 -7.03
C GLU A 80 8.15 -14.71 -6.36
N GLN A 81 9.17 -14.60 -5.52
CA GLN A 81 9.77 -15.72 -4.80
C GLN A 81 9.03 -16.09 -3.51
N ASN A 82 8.29 -15.16 -2.92
CA ASN A 82 7.64 -15.34 -1.63
C ASN A 82 6.14 -15.05 -1.76
N SER A 83 5.33 -16.09 -1.65
CA SER A 83 3.86 -15.98 -1.70
C SER A 83 3.21 -15.70 -0.33
N ASP A 84 4.00 -15.67 0.74
CA ASP A 84 3.60 -15.57 2.15
C ASP A 84 3.82 -14.17 2.74
N VAL A 85 3.95 -13.14 1.90
CA VAL A 85 4.14 -11.76 2.36
C VAL A 85 2.83 -11.19 2.90
N ASP A 86 2.87 -10.73 4.14
CA ASP A 86 1.71 -10.20 4.88
C ASP A 86 1.58 -8.67 4.78
N LEU A 87 2.67 -7.95 4.51
CA LEU A 87 2.68 -6.48 4.42
C LEU A 87 3.87 -5.99 3.59
N VAL A 88 3.62 -4.98 2.75
CA VAL A 88 4.67 -4.21 2.07
C VAL A 88 4.69 -2.77 2.59
N LEU A 89 5.85 -2.31 3.04
CA LEU A 89 6.14 -0.90 3.31
C LEU A 89 6.84 -0.33 2.07
N LEU A 90 6.21 0.62 1.39
CA LEU A 90 6.65 1.10 0.08
C LEU A 90 7.00 2.58 0.11
N ASP A 91 8.23 2.93 -0.25
CA ASP A 91 8.58 4.32 -0.59
C ASP A 91 8.07 4.69 -1.99
N LEU A 92 7.62 5.94 -2.13
CA LEU A 92 7.17 6.50 -3.42
C LEU A 92 8.31 6.98 -4.32
N THR A 93 9.54 7.07 -3.80
CA THR A 93 10.68 7.74 -4.46
C THR A 93 11.90 6.84 -4.59
N MET A 94 11.71 5.57 -4.87
CA MET A 94 12.82 4.63 -5.07
C MET A 94 13.04 4.33 -6.56
N PRO A 95 14.25 3.84 -6.97
CA PRO A 95 14.52 3.43 -8.36
C PRO A 95 13.48 2.48 -8.92
N GLY A 96 13.05 2.72 -10.16
CA GLY A 96 12.00 1.95 -10.85
C GLY A 96 10.57 2.35 -10.50
N ILE A 97 10.36 3.32 -9.60
CA ILE A 97 9.05 3.88 -9.27
C ILE A 97 8.98 5.36 -9.62
N SER A 98 7.86 5.78 -10.20
CA SER A 98 7.52 7.18 -10.39
C SER A 98 6.19 7.47 -9.68
N GLY A 99 6.26 8.11 -8.51
CA GLY A 99 5.09 8.43 -7.70
C GLY A 99 4.30 7.18 -7.31
N PHE A 100 3.01 7.14 -7.63
CA PHE A 100 2.13 6.02 -7.24
C PHE A 100 2.18 4.80 -8.17
N SER A 101 3.03 4.78 -9.19
CA SER A 101 3.08 3.68 -10.16
C SER A 101 3.37 2.32 -9.51
N GLY A 102 4.27 2.28 -8.53
CA GLY A 102 4.57 1.07 -7.75
C GLY A 102 3.36 0.58 -6.96
N LEU A 103 2.64 1.47 -6.30
CA LEU A 103 1.41 1.12 -5.57
C LEU A 103 0.35 0.55 -6.51
N ILE A 104 0.11 1.21 -7.65
CA ILE A 104 -0.86 0.76 -8.66
C ILE A 104 -0.49 -0.64 -9.17
N TYR A 105 0.79 -0.87 -9.45
CA TYR A 105 1.28 -2.18 -9.86
C TYR A 105 1.04 -3.25 -8.79
N LEU A 106 1.42 -2.97 -7.54
CA LEU A 106 1.25 -3.92 -6.43
C LEU A 106 -0.22 -4.25 -6.21
N ARG A 107 -1.11 -3.27 -6.25
CA ARG A 107 -2.56 -3.49 -6.11
C ARG A 107 -3.15 -4.31 -7.26
N ALA A 108 -2.61 -4.16 -8.47
CA ALA A 108 -3.05 -4.95 -9.63
C ALA A 108 -2.51 -6.39 -9.61
N GLN A 109 -1.26 -6.58 -9.18
CA GLN A 109 -0.59 -7.89 -9.19
C GLN A 109 -0.84 -8.69 -7.92
N TYR A 110 -0.84 -8.03 -6.76
CA TYR A 110 -0.94 -8.63 -5.43
C TYR A 110 -2.08 -7.99 -4.62
N PRO A 111 -3.35 -8.13 -5.04
CA PRO A 111 -4.48 -7.44 -4.41
C PRO A 111 -4.71 -7.84 -2.94
N ALA A 112 -4.25 -9.02 -2.53
CA ALA A 112 -4.40 -9.51 -1.17
C ALA A 112 -3.37 -8.94 -0.19
N ILE A 113 -2.20 -8.47 -0.68
CA ILE A 113 -1.14 -7.95 0.18
C ILE A 113 -1.43 -6.47 0.52
N PRO A 114 -1.61 -6.11 1.79
CA PRO A 114 -1.71 -4.71 2.18
C PRO A 114 -0.41 -3.97 1.89
N VAL A 115 -0.54 -2.73 1.37
CA VAL A 115 0.59 -1.86 1.07
C VAL A 115 0.46 -0.58 1.88
N VAL A 116 1.47 -0.26 2.69
CA VAL A 116 1.59 1.01 3.40
C VAL A 116 2.61 1.87 2.69
N ILE A 117 2.21 3.07 2.35
CA ILE A 117 3.13 4.06 1.78
C ILE A 117 3.95 4.70 2.89
N VAL A 118 5.24 4.78 2.68
CA VAL A 118 6.19 5.47 3.55
C VAL A 118 6.87 6.56 2.73
N SER A 119 6.68 7.84 3.03
CA SER A 119 7.14 8.94 2.17
C SER A 119 7.69 10.13 2.95
N ALA A 120 8.66 10.83 2.33
CA ALA A 120 9.14 12.11 2.84
C ALA A 120 8.11 13.24 2.67
N SER A 121 7.21 13.13 1.68
CA SER A 121 6.10 14.05 1.49
C SER A 121 4.98 13.72 2.46
N ASP A 122 4.39 14.73 3.08
CA ASP A 122 3.30 14.61 4.06
C ASP A 122 2.11 15.52 3.73
N ASP A 123 2.05 16.01 2.49
CA ASP A 123 0.91 16.83 2.04
C ASP A 123 -0.38 15.98 1.94
N GLY A 124 -1.50 16.60 2.33
CA GLY A 124 -2.81 15.93 2.35
C GLY A 124 -3.24 15.38 0.99
N GLY A 125 -2.80 16.01 -0.12
CA GLY A 125 -3.07 15.54 -1.47
C GLY A 125 -2.36 14.24 -1.79
N THR A 126 -1.11 14.07 -1.36
CA THR A 126 -0.35 12.83 -1.52
C THR A 126 -0.92 11.71 -0.66
N ILE A 127 -1.28 12.01 0.60
CA ILE A 127 -1.92 11.06 1.50
C ILE A 127 -3.25 10.59 0.89
N ARG A 128 -4.10 11.52 0.46
CA ARG A 128 -5.39 11.22 -0.17
C ARG A 128 -5.23 10.31 -1.38
N ARG A 129 -4.33 10.67 -2.31
CA ARG A 129 -4.07 9.87 -3.52
C ARG A 129 -3.58 8.47 -3.19
N SER A 130 -2.72 8.30 -2.18
CA SER A 130 -2.28 6.98 -1.73
C SER A 130 -3.47 6.09 -1.35
N LEU A 131 -4.40 6.61 -0.56
CA LEU A 131 -5.62 5.90 -0.17
C LEU A 131 -6.52 5.62 -1.37
N ASP A 132 -6.69 6.60 -2.25
CA ASP A 132 -7.49 6.47 -3.47
C ASP A 132 -6.95 5.38 -4.42
N PHE A 133 -5.63 5.13 -4.42
CA PHE A 133 -5.00 4.03 -5.16
C PHE A 133 -4.94 2.71 -4.36
N GLY A 134 -5.57 2.66 -3.19
CA GLY A 134 -5.74 1.44 -2.42
C GLY A 134 -4.59 1.13 -1.45
N ALA A 135 -3.84 2.14 -0.99
CA ALA A 135 -2.93 1.95 0.12
C ALA A 135 -3.71 1.62 1.41
N SER A 136 -3.19 0.70 2.20
CA SER A 136 -3.72 0.34 3.51
C SER A 136 -3.29 1.33 4.61
N GLY A 137 -2.36 2.24 4.29
CA GLY A 137 -1.94 3.30 5.18
C GLY A 137 -0.91 4.22 4.54
N PHE A 138 -0.67 5.35 5.20
CA PHE A 138 0.36 6.31 4.79
C PHE A 138 1.13 6.81 6.01
N ILE A 139 2.43 6.65 5.99
CA ILE A 139 3.34 7.03 7.10
C ILE A 139 4.36 8.04 6.58
N PRO A 140 4.33 9.30 7.02
CA PRO A 140 5.39 10.26 6.75
C PRO A 140 6.72 9.83 7.39
N LYS A 141 7.83 9.90 6.62
CA LYS A 141 9.19 9.54 7.09
C LYS A 141 9.68 10.40 8.28
N ARG A 142 9.04 11.54 8.54
CA ARG A 142 9.36 12.41 9.70
C ARG A 142 8.95 11.84 11.04
N PHE A 143 8.07 10.83 11.07
CA PHE A 143 7.61 10.25 12.31
C PHE A 143 8.66 9.33 12.95
N GLY A 144 8.69 9.32 14.29
CA GLY A 144 9.56 8.44 15.05
C GLY A 144 9.09 7.00 15.08
N VAL A 145 9.96 6.13 15.60
CA VAL A 145 9.77 4.67 15.64
C VAL A 145 8.46 4.26 16.35
N ASP A 146 8.04 5.00 17.39
CA ASP A 146 6.79 4.70 18.09
C ASP A 146 5.55 4.87 17.22
N THR A 147 5.50 5.94 16.42
CA THR A 147 4.38 6.16 15.49
C THR A 147 4.40 5.14 14.34
N LEU A 148 5.60 4.80 13.83
CA LEU A 148 5.77 3.73 12.83
C LEU A 148 5.22 2.40 13.37
N ARG A 149 5.55 2.07 14.62
CA ARG A 149 5.06 0.87 15.29
C ARG A 149 3.54 0.86 15.36
N ASP A 150 2.92 1.93 15.84
CA ASP A 150 1.46 2.02 16.01
C ASP A 150 0.74 1.94 14.66
N ALA A 151 1.30 2.54 13.60
CA ALA A 151 0.78 2.46 12.25
C ALA A 151 0.82 1.03 11.70
N ILE A 152 1.96 0.36 11.83
CA ILE A 152 2.15 -1.03 11.36
C ILE A 152 1.18 -1.96 12.11
N MET A 153 1.05 -1.82 13.44
CA MET A 153 0.10 -2.61 14.21
C MET A 153 -1.34 -2.47 13.69
N LYS A 154 -1.80 -1.24 13.48
CA LYS A 154 -3.17 -0.98 13.00
C LYS A 154 -3.42 -1.61 11.64
N VAL A 155 -2.46 -1.47 10.72
CA VAL A 155 -2.62 -2.05 9.38
C VAL A 155 -2.63 -3.59 9.43
N MET A 156 -1.83 -4.20 10.29
CA MET A 156 -1.85 -5.65 10.49
C MET A 156 -3.13 -6.16 11.16
N GLU A 157 -3.83 -5.30 11.91
CA GLU A 157 -5.18 -5.58 12.42
C GLU A 157 -6.27 -5.45 11.35
N GLY A 158 -5.92 -4.99 10.15
CA GLY A 158 -6.83 -4.80 9.01
C GLY A 158 -7.42 -3.39 8.93
N ASP A 159 -6.96 -2.47 9.76
CA ASP A 159 -7.39 -1.08 9.76
C ASP A 159 -6.55 -0.24 8.77
N VAL A 160 -7.09 0.89 8.35
CA VAL A 160 -6.35 1.90 7.57
C VAL A 160 -5.70 2.89 8.53
N TRP A 161 -4.41 3.16 8.34
CA TRP A 161 -3.71 4.16 9.13
C TRP A 161 -3.33 5.39 8.31
N ILE A 162 -3.66 6.57 8.85
CA ILE A 162 -3.23 7.87 8.33
C ILE A 162 -2.80 8.77 9.49
N PRO A 163 -1.96 9.79 9.27
CA PRO A 163 -1.63 10.76 10.30
C PRO A 163 -2.90 11.44 10.85
N PRO A 164 -3.05 11.58 12.18
CA PRO A 164 -4.29 12.07 12.80
C PRO A 164 -4.67 13.50 12.39
N ASP A 165 -3.69 14.35 12.06
CA ASP A 165 -3.90 15.75 11.69
C ASP A 165 -4.04 15.96 10.17
N THR A 166 -4.29 14.89 9.40
CA THR A 166 -4.38 14.98 7.95
C THR A 166 -5.73 15.58 7.53
N ASP A 167 -5.68 16.74 6.88
CA ASP A 167 -6.85 17.30 6.22
C ASP A 167 -7.11 16.58 4.89
N LEU A 168 -8.10 15.71 4.88
CA LEU A 168 -8.58 15.02 3.68
C LEU A 168 -9.74 15.77 2.99
N SER A 169 -10.11 16.97 3.45
CA SER A 169 -11.25 17.71 2.92
C SER A 169 -11.00 18.39 1.58
N SER A 170 -9.74 18.44 1.12
CA SER A 170 -9.40 19.00 -0.19
C SER A 170 -10.19 18.28 -1.29
N ALA A 171 -10.97 19.04 -2.05
CA ALA A 171 -11.81 18.51 -3.12
C ALA A 171 -10.97 17.67 -4.09
N THR A 172 -11.36 16.43 -4.30
CA THR A 172 -10.73 15.58 -5.32
C THR A 172 -11.01 16.20 -6.69
N ASP A 173 -9.98 16.50 -7.45
CA ASP A 173 -10.14 16.93 -8.84
C ASP A 173 -10.91 15.84 -9.61
N PRO A 174 -12.08 16.16 -10.19
CA PRO A 174 -12.88 15.16 -10.91
C PRO A 174 -12.13 14.52 -12.09
N GLU A 175 -11.17 15.23 -12.69
CA GLU A 175 -10.33 14.70 -13.76
C GLU A 175 -9.37 13.64 -13.22
N LEU A 176 -8.73 13.91 -12.07
CA LEU A 176 -7.87 12.94 -11.40
C LEU A 176 -8.64 11.70 -10.92
N ALA A 177 -9.86 11.88 -10.42
CA ALA A 177 -10.71 10.75 -10.03
C ALA A 177 -11.04 9.84 -11.23
N ARG A 178 -11.43 10.42 -12.37
CA ARG A 178 -11.68 9.65 -13.61
C ARG A 178 -10.44 8.94 -14.13
N LEU A 179 -9.28 9.60 -14.03
CA LEU A 179 -8.02 9.01 -14.48
C LEU A 179 -7.60 7.85 -13.57
N ARG A 180 -7.77 7.98 -12.26
CA ARG A 180 -7.59 6.89 -11.29
C ARG A 180 -8.45 5.68 -11.66
N ASP A 181 -9.76 5.89 -11.87
CA ASP A 181 -10.70 4.81 -12.19
C ASP A 181 -10.29 4.06 -13.47
N ARG A 182 -9.74 4.76 -14.45
CA ARG A 182 -9.19 4.14 -15.68
C ARG A 182 -7.89 3.38 -15.42
N LEU A 183 -6.98 3.91 -14.59
CA LEU A 183 -5.70 3.24 -14.27
C LEU A 183 -5.91 1.93 -13.53
N VAL A 184 -6.86 1.86 -12.62
CA VAL A 184 -7.21 0.63 -11.89
C VAL A 184 -7.68 -0.48 -12.84
N THR A 185 -8.14 -0.13 -14.06
CA THR A 185 -8.51 -1.15 -15.07
C THR A 185 -7.31 -1.76 -15.81
N LEU A 186 -6.11 -1.21 -15.65
CA LEU A 186 -4.91 -1.75 -16.29
C LEU A 186 -4.53 -3.10 -15.67
N THR A 187 -4.09 -4.02 -16.52
CA THR A 187 -3.47 -5.25 -16.01
C THR A 187 -2.05 -4.96 -15.48
N PRO A 188 -1.49 -5.80 -14.61
CA PRO A 188 -0.12 -5.62 -14.10
C PRO A 188 0.90 -5.40 -15.20
N GLN A 189 0.83 -6.20 -16.28
CA GLN A 189 1.72 -6.04 -17.43
C GLN A 189 1.53 -4.69 -18.14
N GLN A 190 0.30 -4.19 -18.23
CA GLN A 190 0.02 -2.87 -18.80
C GLN A 190 0.55 -1.75 -17.90
N VAL A 191 0.43 -1.89 -16.58
CA VAL A 191 1.04 -0.94 -15.63
C VAL A 191 2.56 -0.91 -15.81
N ARG A 192 3.22 -2.08 -15.88
CA ARG A 192 4.67 -2.17 -16.09
C ARG A 192 5.09 -1.52 -17.40
N VAL A 193 4.38 -1.79 -18.50
CA VAL A 193 4.63 -1.13 -19.79
C VAL A 193 4.43 0.39 -19.69
N LEU A 194 3.38 0.87 -19.01
CA LEU A 194 3.14 2.30 -18.82
C LEU A 194 4.25 2.98 -18.01
N MET A 195 4.79 2.33 -16.97
CA MET A 195 5.94 2.82 -16.21
C MET A 195 7.15 3.01 -17.13
N MET A 196 7.50 1.99 -17.92
CA MET A 196 8.64 2.05 -18.85
C MET A 196 8.42 3.07 -19.98
N LEU A 197 7.16 3.28 -20.42
CA LEU A 197 6.82 4.38 -21.34
C LEU A 197 7.06 5.74 -20.71
N SER A 198 6.79 5.89 -19.42
CA SER A 198 6.99 7.13 -18.65
C SER A 198 8.46 7.45 -18.42
N GLU A 199 9.33 6.44 -18.39
CA GLU A 199 10.79 6.56 -18.38
C GLU A 199 11.37 6.92 -19.76
N GLY A 200 10.54 6.97 -20.80
CA GLY A 200 10.94 7.35 -22.16
C GLY A 200 11.42 6.19 -23.03
N LEU A 201 11.37 4.94 -22.54
CA LEU A 201 11.85 3.78 -23.32
C LEU A 201 11.00 3.55 -24.57
N LEU A 202 11.65 3.22 -25.67
CA LEU A 202 11.00 2.88 -26.92
C LEU A 202 10.41 1.45 -26.86
N ASN A 203 9.40 1.16 -27.68
CA ASN A 203 8.78 -0.17 -27.71
C ASN A 203 9.78 -1.31 -27.91
N LYS A 204 10.83 -1.09 -28.69
CA LYS A 204 11.90 -2.07 -28.88
C LYS A 204 12.73 -2.32 -27.62
N GLN A 205 12.99 -1.28 -26.84
CA GLN A 205 13.70 -1.39 -25.56
C GLN A 205 12.84 -2.12 -24.54
N ILE A 206 11.56 -1.72 -24.42
CA ILE A 206 10.58 -2.38 -23.53
C ILE A 206 10.44 -3.86 -23.89
N ALA A 207 10.39 -4.19 -25.19
CA ALA A 207 10.31 -5.56 -25.67
C ALA A 207 11.54 -6.40 -25.24
N TYR A 208 12.72 -5.80 -25.33
CA TYR A 208 13.97 -6.43 -24.89
C TYR A 208 13.98 -6.67 -23.38
N GLU A 209 13.66 -5.63 -22.57
CA GLU A 209 13.62 -5.72 -21.10
C GLU A 209 12.60 -6.75 -20.59
N LEU A 210 11.45 -6.86 -21.27
CA LEU A 210 10.39 -7.78 -20.87
C LEU A 210 10.48 -9.16 -21.54
N GLY A 211 11.48 -9.39 -22.40
CA GLY A 211 11.67 -10.69 -23.09
C GLY A 211 10.52 -11.05 -24.05
N VAL A 212 9.85 -10.05 -24.64
CA VAL A 212 8.70 -10.26 -25.53
C VAL A 212 8.93 -9.64 -26.91
N SER A 213 8.02 -9.86 -27.86
CA SER A 213 8.11 -9.24 -29.19
C SER A 213 7.70 -7.75 -29.14
N GLU A 214 8.26 -6.93 -30.05
CA GLU A 214 7.84 -5.54 -30.22
C GLU A 214 6.35 -5.43 -30.61
N ALA A 215 5.81 -6.42 -31.34
CA ALA A 215 4.40 -6.48 -31.68
C ALA A 215 3.52 -6.64 -30.41
N THR A 216 3.98 -7.44 -29.44
CA THR A 216 3.31 -7.60 -28.14
C THR A 216 3.26 -6.26 -27.40
N ILE A 217 4.38 -5.52 -27.36
CA ILE A 217 4.40 -4.21 -26.72
C ILE A 217 3.48 -3.21 -27.44
N LYS A 218 3.45 -3.19 -28.76
CA LYS A 218 2.50 -2.35 -29.52
C LYS A 218 1.05 -2.67 -29.16
N ALA A 219 0.71 -3.94 -28.99
CA ALA A 219 -0.63 -4.35 -28.54
C ALA A 219 -0.94 -3.85 -27.11
N HIS A 220 0.02 -3.98 -26.18
CA HIS A 220 -0.14 -3.42 -24.82
C HIS A 220 -0.32 -1.91 -24.85
N VAL A 221 0.51 -1.19 -25.61
CA VAL A 221 0.39 0.27 -25.75
C VAL A 221 -0.98 0.66 -26.28
N SER A 222 -1.47 0.01 -27.32
CA SER A 222 -2.80 0.27 -27.88
C SER A 222 -3.91 0.05 -26.86
N ALA A 223 -3.83 -1.05 -26.10
CA ALA A 223 -4.79 -1.35 -25.03
C ALA A 223 -4.72 -0.32 -23.88
N ILE A 224 -3.53 0.14 -23.52
CA ILE A 224 -3.33 1.21 -22.52
C ILE A 224 -4.00 2.49 -22.98
N LEU A 225 -3.73 2.94 -24.22
CA LEU A 225 -4.32 4.15 -24.79
C LEU A 225 -5.86 4.10 -24.76
N GLN A 226 -6.42 2.97 -25.17
CA GLN A 226 -7.86 2.74 -25.15
C GLN A 226 -8.44 2.81 -23.73
N LYS A 227 -7.84 2.13 -22.77
CA LYS A 227 -8.30 2.11 -21.37
C LYS A 227 -8.16 3.47 -20.70
N LEU A 228 -7.08 4.19 -20.96
CA LEU A 228 -6.88 5.54 -20.45
C LEU A 228 -7.75 6.58 -21.20
N GLY A 229 -8.33 6.23 -22.35
CA GLY A 229 -9.13 7.12 -23.19
C GLY A 229 -8.29 8.28 -23.74
N VAL A 230 -7.06 7.97 -24.18
CA VAL A 230 -6.12 8.91 -24.79
C VAL A 230 -5.70 8.42 -26.17
N GLU A 231 -5.32 9.34 -27.05
CA GLU A 231 -5.06 9.06 -28.46
C GLU A 231 -3.58 8.83 -28.78
N SER A 232 -2.68 9.25 -27.89
CA SER A 232 -1.24 9.17 -28.14
C SER A 232 -0.45 8.71 -26.93
N ARG A 233 0.73 8.12 -27.21
CA ARG A 233 1.74 7.77 -26.20
C ARG A 233 2.06 8.96 -25.27
N THR A 234 2.27 10.13 -25.85
CA THR A 234 2.59 11.35 -25.09
C THR A 234 1.46 11.70 -24.11
N GLN A 235 0.19 11.59 -24.54
CA GLN A 235 -0.95 11.82 -23.65
C GLN A 235 -1.02 10.77 -22.54
N ALA A 236 -0.68 9.51 -22.82
CA ALA A 236 -0.63 8.47 -21.77
C ALA A 236 0.46 8.76 -20.74
N VAL A 237 1.64 9.20 -21.17
CA VAL A 237 2.74 9.62 -20.27
C VAL A 237 2.34 10.85 -19.46
N ILE A 238 1.72 11.86 -20.07
CA ILE A 238 1.20 13.04 -19.36
C ILE A 238 0.13 12.63 -18.33
N ALA A 239 -0.78 11.72 -18.70
CA ALA A 239 -1.78 11.20 -17.78
C ALA A 239 -1.13 10.48 -16.59
N ALA A 240 -0.14 9.64 -16.82
CA ALA A 240 0.63 8.98 -15.77
C ALA A 240 1.37 10.01 -14.88
N SER A 241 1.98 11.05 -15.46
CA SER A 241 2.70 12.09 -14.72
C SER A 241 1.79 12.95 -13.83
N LYS A 242 0.56 13.23 -14.26
CA LYS A 242 -0.44 13.95 -13.44
C LYS A 242 -0.74 13.21 -12.13
N ILE A 243 -0.66 11.88 -12.14
CA ILE A 243 -0.89 11.04 -10.98
C ILE A 243 0.36 10.94 -10.10
N ALA A 244 1.54 10.85 -10.72
CA ALA A 244 2.80 10.83 -9.99
C ALA A 244 3.03 12.09 -9.12
N GLY A 245 2.29 13.19 -9.42
CA GLY A 245 2.38 14.44 -8.67
C GLY A 245 3.67 15.22 -8.95
N SER A 246 3.95 16.21 -8.11
CA SER A 246 5.11 17.13 -8.26
C SER A 246 6.49 16.44 -8.16
N GLN A 247 6.54 15.15 -7.86
CA GLN A 247 7.78 14.38 -7.73
C GLN A 247 8.24 13.73 -9.05
N TRP A 248 7.42 13.80 -10.10
CA TRP A 248 7.83 13.25 -11.39
C TRP A 248 8.85 14.17 -12.06
N ARG A 249 10.11 13.74 -12.12
CA ARG A 249 11.14 14.34 -12.97
C ARG A 249 11.33 13.44 -14.18
N PRO A 250 11.06 13.93 -15.42
CA PRO A 250 11.50 13.20 -16.60
C PRO A 250 13.01 13.04 -16.52
N VAL A 251 13.49 11.82 -16.73
CA VAL A 251 14.92 11.57 -16.93
C VAL A 251 15.31 12.33 -18.20
N ALA A 252 16.23 13.29 -18.07
CA ALA A 252 16.76 14.10 -19.16
C ALA A 252 17.70 13.28 -20.04
#